data_b285f1c9f93cda851347145d494957fa
#
_entry.id   b285f1c9f93cda851347145d494957fa
#
_cell.length_a   1.000
_cell.length_b   1.000
_cell.length_c   1.000
_cell.angle_alpha   90.00
_cell.angle_beta   90.00
_cell.angle_gamma   90.00
#
_symmetry.space_group_name_H-M   'P 1'
#
loop_
_entity.id
_entity.type
_entity.pdbx_description
1 polymer ?
#
loop_
_entity_poly.entity_id
_entity_poly.type
_entity_poly.pdbx_seq_one_letter_code
_entity_poly.pdbx_strand_id
1 'polypeptide(L)'
;MRTIIHALAIIFLCAYLAGAGEDPMGLQESIDIYNSIMEKAPHLIRTQLGDEKINATVLLNNGSTIVWGFETKDQKIVQWEKGGIDNSTIDVYTTEDVIDGVGNSTDPLTVYRDAEKSGKVSVRASTWGAELKISAILSSDEAIKFFFGIISKVKAPIS
;
A
#
# COMPACT_ATOMS: atom_id res chain seq x y z
N MET A 1 9.44 10.06 -0.76
CA MET A 1 8.32 10.04 -1.71
C MET A 1 7.95 8.65 -2.21
N ARG A 2 8.85 7.75 -2.10
CA ARG A 2 8.69 6.39 -2.65
C ARG A 2 7.79 5.48 -1.85
N THR A 3 7.56 5.84 -0.66
CA THR A 3 7.25 4.97 0.48
C THR A 3 5.77 4.78 0.73
N ILE A 4 4.98 5.81 0.72
CA ILE A 4 3.52 5.74 0.94
C ILE A 4 2.81 5.12 -0.24
N ILE A 5 3.33 5.32 -1.36
CA ILE A 5 2.88 4.80 -2.62
C ILE A 5 2.88 3.28 -2.64
N HIS A 6 3.96 2.69 -2.26
CA HIS A 6 4.02 1.25 -2.06
C HIS A 6 3.13 0.85 -0.89
N ALA A 7 3.10 1.65 0.15
CA ALA A 7 2.32 1.38 1.34
C ALA A 7 0.81 1.36 1.06
N LEU A 8 0.28 2.30 0.30
CA LEU A 8 -1.14 2.30 -0.06
C LEU A 8 -1.50 1.14 -0.99
N ALA A 9 -0.69 0.86 -1.99
CA ALA A 9 -0.89 -0.28 -2.87
C ALA A 9 -0.75 -1.61 -2.09
N ILE A 10 0.20 -1.70 -1.18
CA ILE A 10 0.46 -2.87 -0.36
C ILE A 10 -0.62 -3.08 0.70
N ILE A 11 -1.09 -2.02 1.34
CA ILE A 11 -2.24 -2.09 2.26
C ILE A 11 -3.44 -2.67 1.52
N PHE A 12 -3.65 -2.25 0.30
CA PHE A 12 -4.75 -2.73 -0.51
C PHE A 12 -4.57 -4.20 -0.92
N LEU A 13 -3.37 -4.60 -1.28
CA LEU A 13 -3.04 -5.99 -1.54
C LEU A 13 -3.26 -6.86 -0.30
N CYS A 14 -2.89 -6.38 0.87
CA CYS A 14 -3.15 -7.08 2.15
C CYS A 14 -4.64 -7.24 2.42
N ALA A 15 -5.44 -6.23 2.13
CA ALA A 15 -6.90 -6.32 2.30
C ALA A 15 -7.55 -7.26 1.32
N TYR A 16 -7.08 -7.25 0.10
CA TYR A 16 -7.52 -8.20 -0.91
C TYR A 16 -7.31 -9.64 -0.42
N LEU A 17 -6.15 -9.91 0.14
CA LEU A 17 -5.84 -11.22 0.73
C LEU A 17 -6.71 -11.55 1.95
N ALA A 18 -7.02 -10.57 2.78
CA ALA A 18 -7.92 -10.75 3.92
C ALA A 18 -9.34 -11.08 3.48
N GLY A 19 -9.81 -10.47 2.38
CA GLY A 19 -11.13 -10.72 1.81
C GLY A 19 -11.24 -12.01 0.98
N ALA A 20 -10.15 -12.50 0.42
CA ALA A 20 -10.10 -13.70 -0.43
C ALA A 20 -9.71 -14.98 0.34
N GLY A 21 -9.43 -14.88 1.64
CA GLY A 21 -8.93 -16.02 2.42
C GLY A 21 -7.58 -16.50 1.89
N GLU A 22 -6.57 -16.57 2.31
CA GLU A 22 -5.23 -17.13 2.00
C GLU A 22 -5.02 -17.68 0.58
N ASP A 23 -5.54 -17.04 -0.47
CA ASP A 23 -5.26 -17.46 -1.84
C ASP A 23 -3.94 -16.87 -2.36
N PRO A 24 -2.83 -17.66 -2.41
CA PRO A 24 -1.54 -17.18 -2.90
C PRO A 24 -1.55 -16.76 -4.36
N MET A 25 -2.46 -17.32 -5.16
CA MET A 25 -2.57 -16.96 -6.58
C MET A 25 -3.17 -15.57 -6.77
N GLY A 26 -4.14 -15.19 -5.95
CA GLY A 26 -4.72 -13.85 -5.98
C GLY A 26 -3.70 -12.78 -5.61
N LEU A 27 -2.81 -13.03 -4.66
CA LEU A 27 -1.73 -12.12 -4.29
C LEU A 27 -0.73 -11.95 -5.44
N GLN A 28 -0.30 -13.04 -6.06
CA GLN A 28 0.64 -13.00 -7.17
C GLN A 28 0.07 -12.18 -8.34
N GLU A 29 -1.19 -12.42 -8.68
CA GLU A 29 -1.87 -11.69 -9.75
C GLU A 29 -1.95 -10.17 -9.44
N SER A 30 -2.27 -9.83 -8.20
CA SER A 30 -2.31 -8.44 -7.77
C SER A 30 -0.94 -7.77 -7.80
N ILE A 31 0.11 -8.48 -7.43
CA ILE A 31 1.50 -8.01 -7.53
C ILE A 31 1.90 -7.81 -8.99
N ASP A 32 1.53 -8.70 -9.88
CA ASP A 32 1.82 -8.59 -11.30
C ASP A 32 1.13 -7.36 -11.93
N ILE A 33 -0.12 -7.10 -11.55
CA ILE A 33 -0.85 -5.89 -11.96
C ILE A 33 -0.15 -4.64 -11.43
N TYR A 34 0.20 -4.60 -10.14
CA TYR A 34 0.93 -3.49 -9.54
C TYR A 34 2.25 -3.22 -10.28
N ASN A 35 3.05 -4.24 -10.49
CA ASN A 35 4.35 -4.12 -11.16
C ASN A 35 4.22 -3.59 -12.59
N SER A 36 3.20 -4.04 -13.31
CA SER A 36 2.88 -3.57 -14.67
C SER A 36 2.51 -2.07 -14.69
N ILE A 37 1.73 -1.63 -13.72
CA ILE A 37 1.32 -0.22 -13.61
C ILE A 37 2.52 0.65 -13.23
N MET A 38 3.39 0.17 -12.36
CA MET A 38 4.58 0.93 -11.91
C MET A 38 5.58 1.19 -13.06
N GLU A 39 5.60 0.37 -14.09
CA GLU A 39 6.39 0.65 -15.29
C GLU A 39 5.97 1.95 -16.00
N LYS A 40 4.70 2.31 -15.88
CA LYS A 40 4.09 3.50 -16.50
C LYS A 40 3.88 4.65 -15.52
N ALA A 41 4.42 4.55 -14.32
CA ALA A 41 4.25 5.58 -13.29
C ALA A 41 4.82 6.94 -13.75
N PRO A 42 4.24 8.06 -13.30
CA PRO A 42 4.77 9.39 -13.56
C PRO A 42 6.25 9.50 -13.20
N HIS A 43 6.99 10.36 -13.91
CA HIS A 43 8.43 10.51 -13.71
C HIS A 43 8.80 10.81 -12.25
N LEU A 44 8.05 11.67 -11.59
CA LEU A 44 8.24 11.98 -10.17
C LEU A 44 8.21 10.73 -9.28
N ILE A 45 7.26 9.85 -9.53
CA ILE A 45 7.12 8.59 -8.81
C ILE A 45 8.29 7.66 -9.12
N ARG A 46 8.63 7.50 -10.39
CA ARG A 46 9.72 6.62 -10.83
C ARG A 46 11.09 7.04 -10.28
N THR A 47 11.37 8.33 -10.23
CA THR A 47 12.67 8.83 -9.74
C THR A 47 12.82 8.74 -8.24
N GLN A 48 11.73 8.59 -7.52
CA GLN A 48 11.74 8.58 -6.05
C GLN A 48 11.49 7.20 -5.44
N LEU A 49 11.08 6.23 -6.25
CA LEU A 49 10.91 4.85 -5.82
C LEU A 49 12.27 4.15 -5.76
N GLY A 50 12.57 3.49 -4.68
CA GLY A 50 13.81 2.77 -4.42
C GLY A 50 13.56 1.37 -3.93
N ASP A 51 14.62 0.84 -3.38
CA ASP A 51 14.63 -0.46 -2.76
C ASP A 51 14.19 -0.30 -1.31
N GLU A 52 13.03 -0.82 -0.96
CA GLU A 52 12.44 -0.69 0.38
C GLU A 52 11.99 -2.04 0.91
N LYS A 53 11.99 -2.16 2.23
CA LYS A 53 11.41 -3.28 2.97
C LYS A 53 10.22 -2.76 3.77
N ILE A 54 9.03 -3.24 3.47
CA ILE A 54 7.79 -2.68 3.96
C ILE A 54 7.03 -3.75 4.73
N ASN A 55 6.66 -3.46 5.97
CA ASN A 55 5.68 -4.27 6.70
C ASN A 55 4.33 -3.56 6.68
N ALA A 56 3.31 -4.27 6.24
CA ALA A 56 1.94 -3.78 6.23
C ALA A 56 1.11 -4.59 7.23
N THR A 57 0.50 -3.90 8.17
CA THR A 57 -0.38 -4.48 9.20
C THR A 57 -1.80 -4.00 8.97
N VAL A 58 -2.73 -4.93 8.86
CA VAL A 58 -4.16 -4.66 8.71
C VAL A 58 -4.93 -5.23 9.90
N LEU A 59 -5.64 -4.38 10.62
CA LEU A 59 -6.60 -4.80 11.64
C LEU A 59 -7.93 -5.16 10.95
N LEU A 60 -8.33 -6.41 11.08
CA LEU A 60 -9.58 -6.91 10.52
C LEU A 60 -10.77 -6.58 11.41
N ASN A 61 -11.97 -6.56 10.84
CA ASN A 61 -13.22 -6.29 11.56
C ASN A 61 -13.53 -7.34 12.65
N ASN A 62 -12.96 -8.54 12.52
CA ASN A 62 -13.09 -9.60 13.54
C ASN A 62 -12.11 -9.45 14.72
N GLY A 63 -11.29 -8.39 14.72
CA GLY A 63 -10.31 -8.13 15.78
C GLY A 63 -8.95 -8.79 15.57
N SER A 64 -8.77 -9.65 14.56
CA SER A 64 -7.47 -10.22 14.22
C SER A 64 -6.65 -9.27 13.36
N THR A 65 -5.34 -9.51 13.27
CA THR A 65 -4.43 -8.76 12.42
C THR A 65 -3.80 -9.63 11.36
N ILE A 66 -3.57 -9.05 10.20
CA ILE A 66 -2.74 -9.66 9.15
C ILE A 66 -1.51 -8.78 8.97
N VAL A 67 -0.34 -9.42 8.88
CA VAL A 67 0.92 -8.73 8.57
C VAL A 67 1.53 -9.36 7.33
N TRP A 68 1.91 -8.51 6.38
CA TRP A 68 2.68 -8.91 5.20
C TRP A 68 3.93 -8.05 5.07
N GLY A 69 5.04 -8.72 4.78
CA GLY A 69 6.29 -8.06 4.41
C GLY A 69 6.46 -8.05 2.90
N PHE A 70 6.94 -6.92 2.36
CA PHE A 70 7.21 -6.76 0.94
C PHE A 70 8.59 -6.16 0.76
N GLU A 71 9.34 -6.68 -0.18
CA GLU A 71 10.58 -6.08 -0.64
C GLU A 71 10.40 -5.52 -2.04
N THR A 72 10.79 -4.26 -2.24
CA THR A 72 10.76 -3.63 -3.55
C THR A 72 12.17 -3.45 -4.08
N LYS A 73 12.31 -3.55 -5.38
CA LYS A 73 13.52 -3.26 -6.12
C LYS A 73 13.17 -2.59 -7.44
N ASP A 74 13.82 -1.48 -7.75
CA ASP A 74 13.51 -0.72 -8.96
C ASP A 74 12.01 -0.48 -9.13
N GLN A 75 11.33 -0.10 -8.02
CA GLN A 75 9.89 0.20 -7.96
C GLN A 75 8.95 -1.02 -8.00
N LYS A 76 9.46 -2.21 -8.24
CA LYS A 76 8.64 -3.43 -8.33
C LYS A 76 8.71 -4.22 -7.03
N ILE A 77 7.63 -4.90 -6.70
CA ILE A 77 7.62 -5.90 -5.63
C ILE A 77 8.31 -7.15 -6.15
N VAL A 78 9.40 -7.55 -5.52
CA VAL A 78 10.21 -8.72 -5.90
C VAL A 78 10.13 -9.86 -4.92
N GLN A 79 9.70 -9.60 -3.69
CA GLN A 79 9.54 -10.61 -2.64
C GLN A 79 8.41 -10.20 -1.70
N TRP A 80 7.70 -11.19 -1.16
CA TRP A 80 6.69 -11.01 -0.12
C TRP A 80 6.66 -12.18 0.84
N GLU A 81 6.35 -11.90 2.10
CA GLU A 81 6.36 -12.89 3.16
C GLU A 81 5.23 -12.63 4.16
N LYS A 82 4.48 -13.67 4.50
CA LYS A 82 3.44 -13.60 5.54
C LYS A 82 4.11 -13.48 6.91
N GLY A 83 3.59 -12.59 7.75
CA GLY A 83 4.11 -12.33 9.08
C GLY A 83 5.09 -11.17 9.16
N GLY A 84 5.49 -10.60 8.04
CA GLY A 84 6.40 -9.47 7.98
C GLY A 84 7.82 -9.85 7.57
N ILE A 85 8.62 -8.83 7.30
CA ILE A 85 10.02 -8.96 6.88
C ILE A 85 10.93 -8.27 7.90
N ASP A 86 12.09 -8.85 8.16
CA ASP A 86 13.06 -8.28 9.08
C ASP A 86 13.70 -6.99 8.53
N ASN A 87 14.05 -6.09 9.46
CA ASN A 87 14.69 -4.81 9.11
C ASN A 87 13.87 -3.96 8.13
N SER A 88 12.56 -3.89 8.35
CA SER A 88 11.70 -3.02 7.55
C SER A 88 12.18 -1.57 7.60
N THR A 89 12.18 -0.92 6.45
CA THR A 89 12.45 0.53 6.35
C THR A 89 11.18 1.34 6.56
N ILE A 90 10.02 0.68 6.38
CA ILE A 90 8.72 1.32 6.46
C ILE A 90 7.72 0.35 7.07
N ASP A 91 6.96 0.86 8.03
CA ASP A 91 5.83 0.14 8.63
C ASP A 91 4.55 0.91 8.35
N VAL A 92 3.57 0.20 7.81
CA VAL A 92 2.26 0.74 7.49
C VAL A 92 1.21 0.03 8.32
N TYR A 93 0.30 0.78 8.90
CA TYR A 93 -0.85 0.27 9.63
C TYR A 93 -2.13 0.85 9.06
N THR A 94 -3.12 0.00 8.90
CA THR A 94 -4.50 0.40 8.56
C THR A 94 -5.51 -0.59 9.09
N THR A 95 -6.79 -0.34 8.82
CA THR A 95 -7.91 -1.19 9.22
C THR A 95 -8.70 -1.63 7.98
N GLU A 96 -9.38 -2.76 8.09
CA GLU A 96 -10.20 -3.30 7.00
C GLU A 96 -11.30 -2.32 6.57
N ASP A 97 -11.93 -1.63 7.51
CA ASP A 97 -12.98 -0.64 7.21
C ASP A 97 -12.45 0.55 6.40
N VAL A 98 -11.22 0.98 6.63
CA VAL A 98 -10.58 2.04 5.81
C VAL A 98 -10.36 1.56 4.39
N ILE A 99 -9.89 0.34 4.23
CA ILE A 99 -9.63 -0.24 2.92
C ILE A 99 -10.93 -0.38 2.13
N ASP A 100 -11.97 -0.91 2.76
CA ASP A 100 -13.29 -1.01 2.14
C ASP A 100 -13.87 0.38 1.83
N GLY A 101 -13.70 1.33 2.74
CA GLY A 101 -14.13 2.70 2.54
C GLY A 101 -13.46 3.36 1.33
N VAL A 102 -12.14 3.24 1.21
CA VAL A 102 -11.38 3.76 0.06
C VAL A 102 -11.81 3.07 -1.23
N GLY A 103 -11.95 1.74 -1.21
CA GLY A 103 -12.27 0.95 -2.39
C GLY A 103 -13.70 1.16 -2.92
N ASN A 104 -14.65 1.54 -2.07
CA ASN A 104 -16.06 1.70 -2.43
C ASN A 104 -16.50 3.16 -2.54
N SER A 105 -15.63 4.12 -2.22
CA SER A 105 -15.96 5.54 -2.27
C SER A 105 -15.87 6.13 -3.67
N THR A 106 -16.72 7.10 -3.95
CA THR A 106 -16.60 7.98 -5.12
C THR A 106 -15.56 9.08 -4.90
N ASP A 107 -15.14 9.30 -3.64
CA ASP A 107 -14.08 10.23 -3.26
C ASP A 107 -13.09 9.55 -2.31
N PRO A 108 -12.26 8.64 -2.82
CA PRO A 108 -11.31 7.87 -2.00
C PRO A 108 -10.25 8.75 -1.33
N LEU A 109 -9.90 9.88 -1.90
CA LEU A 109 -8.92 10.79 -1.31
C LEU A 109 -9.43 11.36 0.02
N THR A 110 -10.67 11.79 0.09
CA THR A 110 -11.28 12.29 1.33
C THR A 110 -11.35 11.20 2.39
N VAL A 111 -11.77 9.99 2.02
CA VAL A 111 -11.80 8.83 2.94
C VAL A 111 -10.42 8.55 3.53
N TYR A 112 -9.40 8.55 2.69
CA TYR A 112 -8.02 8.36 3.13
C TYR A 112 -7.56 9.47 4.09
N ARG A 113 -7.79 10.73 3.75
CA ARG A 113 -7.40 11.88 4.57
C ARG A 113 -8.08 11.88 5.94
N ASP A 114 -9.34 11.51 6.00
CA ASP A 114 -10.07 11.40 7.26
C ASP A 114 -9.55 10.25 8.12
N ALA A 115 -9.23 9.11 7.49
CA ALA A 115 -8.61 7.96 8.17
C ALA A 115 -7.22 8.29 8.73
N GLU A 116 -6.42 9.04 7.99
CA GLU A 116 -5.11 9.52 8.43
C GLU A 116 -5.25 10.45 9.66
N LYS A 117 -6.14 11.42 9.59
CA LYS A 117 -6.43 12.35 10.70
C LYS A 117 -6.95 11.66 11.96
N SER A 118 -7.73 10.61 11.80
CA SER A 118 -8.28 9.83 12.91
C SER A 118 -7.33 8.76 13.47
N GLY A 119 -6.13 8.63 12.88
CA GLY A 119 -5.13 7.65 13.30
C GLY A 119 -5.42 6.21 12.84
N LYS A 120 -6.39 6.00 11.96
CA LYS A 120 -6.69 4.69 11.39
C LYS A 120 -5.70 4.26 10.30
N VAL A 121 -4.96 5.20 9.75
CA VAL A 121 -3.82 4.97 8.85
C VAL A 121 -2.60 5.61 9.46
N SER A 122 -1.53 4.86 9.59
CA SER A 122 -0.24 5.39 10.00
C SER A 122 0.89 4.80 9.16
N VAL A 123 1.88 5.61 8.87
CA VAL A 123 3.08 5.20 8.14
C VAL A 123 4.28 5.66 8.94
N ARG A 124 5.18 4.75 9.26
CA ARG A 124 6.41 5.02 9.99
C ARG A 124 7.62 4.64 9.15
N ALA A 125 8.60 5.50 9.13
CA ALA A 125 9.89 5.23 8.49
C ALA A 125 10.96 5.00 9.56
N SER A 126 11.85 4.04 9.33
CA SER A 126 12.97 3.75 10.22
C SER A 126 14.15 4.71 10.04
N THR A 127 14.18 5.48 8.95
CA THR A 127 15.26 6.43 8.65
C THR A 127 14.71 7.83 8.43
N TRP A 128 15.51 8.85 8.77
CA TRP A 128 15.15 10.24 8.55
C TRP A 128 14.95 10.56 7.06
N GLY A 129 15.77 9.97 6.19
CA GLY A 129 15.61 10.13 4.73
C GLY A 129 14.29 9.56 4.21
N ALA A 130 13.86 8.41 4.75
CA ALA A 130 12.56 7.82 4.44
C ALA A 130 11.41 8.68 4.97
N GLU A 131 11.55 9.26 6.16
CA GLU A 131 10.54 10.15 6.75
C GLU A 131 10.32 11.41 5.91
N LEU A 132 11.37 12.04 5.41
CA LEU A 132 11.26 13.18 4.50
C LEU A 132 10.56 12.82 3.18
N LYS A 133 10.86 11.65 2.65
CA LYS A 133 10.21 11.14 1.45
C LYS A 133 8.72 10.89 1.67
N ILE A 134 8.36 10.34 2.81
CA ILE A 134 6.97 10.12 3.23
C ILE A 134 6.21 11.45 3.29
N SER A 135 6.75 12.43 3.99
CA SER A 135 6.11 13.74 4.16
C SER A 135 5.84 14.44 2.83
N ALA A 136 6.77 14.33 1.88
CA ALA A 136 6.62 14.96 0.58
C ALA A 136 5.49 14.33 -0.26
N ILE A 137 5.23 13.03 -0.10
CA ILE A 137 4.14 12.33 -0.84
C ILE A 137 2.79 12.56 -0.20
N LEU A 138 2.72 12.50 1.13
CA LEU A 138 1.47 12.78 1.83
C LEU A 138 0.94 14.19 1.50
N SER A 139 1.81 15.08 1.04
CA SER A 139 1.42 16.39 0.57
C SER A 139 1.05 16.45 -0.93
N SER A 140 1.22 15.36 -1.69
CA SER A 140 0.93 15.30 -3.14
C SER A 140 -0.37 14.56 -3.43
N ASP A 141 -1.44 15.29 -3.68
CA ASP A 141 -2.73 14.71 -4.07
C ASP A 141 -2.64 13.94 -5.41
N GLU A 142 -1.78 14.37 -6.31
CA GLU A 142 -1.55 13.66 -7.59
C GLU A 142 -0.97 12.25 -7.37
N ALA A 143 0.01 12.12 -6.48
CA ALA A 143 0.57 10.84 -6.12
C ALA A 143 -0.48 9.92 -5.47
N ILE A 144 -1.26 10.44 -4.54
CA ILE A 144 -2.33 9.69 -3.86
C ILE A 144 -3.39 9.24 -4.86
N LYS A 145 -3.85 10.11 -5.76
CA LYS A 145 -4.81 9.77 -6.81
C LYS A 145 -4.30 8.70 -7.77
N PHE A 146 -3.02 8.74 -8.12
CA PHE A 146 -2.39 7.70 -8.92
C PHE A 146 -2.53 6.32 -8.27
N PHE A 147 -2.37 6.26 -6.94
CA PHE A 147 -2.50 5.00 -6.18
C PHE A 147 -3.92 4.50 -6.06
N PHE A 148 -4.87 5.39 -5.90
CA PHE A 148 -6.28 5.00 -5.94
C PHE A 148 -6.66 4.44 -7.32
N GLY A 149 -6.02 4.91 -8.39
CA GLY A 149 -6.13 4.32 -9.73
C GLY A 149 -5.63 2.87 -9.80
N ILE A 150 -4.54 2.55 -9.12
CA ILE A 150 -4.04 1.17 -9.00
C ILE A 150 -5.04 0.31 -8.22
N ILE A 151 -5.52 0.80 -7.10
CA ILE A 151 -6.49 0.12 -6.25
C ILE A 151 -7.73 -0.30 -7.03
N SER A 152 -8.31 0.61 -7.81
CA SER A 152 -9.51 0.31 -8.59
C SER A 152 -9.26 -0.76 -9.64
N LYS A 153 -8.07 -0.82 -10.24
CA LYS A 153 -7.69 -1.83 -11.23
C LYS A 153 -7.40 -3.20 -10.63
N VAL A 154 -6.80 -3.23 -9.44
CA VAL A 154 -6.55 -4.48 -8.74
C VAL A 154 -7.85 -5.11 -8.24
N LYS A 155 -8.84 -4.30 -7.87
CA LYS A 155 -10.15 -4.77 -7.39
C LYS A 155 -11.08 -5.27 -8.50
N ALA A 156 -10.93 -4.75 -9.71
CA ALA A 156 -11.81 -5.03 -10.84
C ALA A 156 -11.87 -6.52 -11.30
N PRO A 157 -10.80 -7.33 -11.22
CA PRO A 157 -10.85 -8.73 -11.66
C PRO A 157 -11.61 -9.70 -10.76
N ILE A 158 -12.07 -9.25 -9.60
CA ILE A 158 -12.61 -10.13 -8.55
C ILE A 158 -14.15 -10.16 -8.53
N SER A 159 -14.75 -9.32 -9.29
CA SER A 159 -16.22 -9.29 -9.40
C SER A 159 -16.76 -10.47 -10.18
#